data_757730931625a3cb3c23d7d0bdedf83a
#
_entry.id   757730931625a3cb3c23d7d0bdedf83a
#
_cell.length_a   1.000
_cell.length_b   1.000
_cell.length_c   1.000
_cell.angle_alpha   90.00
_cell.angle_beta   90.00
_cell.angle_gamma   90.00
#
_symmetry.space_group_name_H-M   'P 1'
#
loop_
_entity.id
_entity.type
_entity.pdbx_description
1 polymer ?
#
loop_
_entity_poly.entity_id
_entity_poly.type
_entity_poly.pdbx_seq_one_letter_code
_entity_poly.pdbx_strand_id
1 'polypeptide(L)'
;VSDYLRGEQIMELKGTKTEKNLMEAFAGESMARNKYTYFASVAKKEGYEQLAAIFEETAGNEKEHAKMWFKALCGGSIPDTLTCLDMAASGENEEWTDMYPRMAAEAKEEGFTQLAALFTMVGQIEKEHEARYRALAANLKEGKVFAREEQQVWVCRNCGYTYIGKSAPLKCPVCAHPQSYFELKARNY
;
A
#
# COMPACT_ATOMS: atom_id res chain seq x y z
N VAL A 1 -8.72 -13.34 19.90
CA VAL A 1 -7.30 -12.98 19.64
C VAL A 1 -6.82 -11.94 20.67
N SER A 2 -7.71 -11.07 21.20
CA SER A 2 -7.34 -10.06 22.22
C SER A 2 -7.05 -10.60 23.62
N ASP A 3 -7.41 -11.83 23.93
CA ASP A 3 -7.25 -12.43 25.28
C ASP A 3 -5.92 -13.17 25.48
N TYR A 4 -5.15 -13.38 24.43
CA TYR A 4 -3.82 -14.01 24.52
C TYR A 4 -2.73 -13.09 25.09
N LEU A 5 -3.01 -11.78 25.22
CA LEU A 5 -2.01 -10.78 25.67
C LEU A 5 -2.24 -10.25 27.09
N ARG A 6 -3.19 -10.83 27.86
CA ARG A 6 -3.41 -10.45 29.26
C ARG A 6 -2.68 -11.41 30.21
N GLY A 7 -1.42 -11.14 30.47
CA GLY A 7 -0.71 -11.79 31.57
C GLY A 7 0.73 -12.21 31.33
N GLU A 8 1.27 -12.06 30.14
CA GLU A 8 2.68 -12.36 29.86
C GLU A 8 3.53 -11.10 29.87
N GLN A 9 4.75 -11.17 30.44
CA GLN A 9 5.78 -10.14 30.27
C GLN A 9 5.80 -9.72 28.80
N ILE A 10 5.72 -8.41 28.53
CA ILE A 10 5.86 -7.87 27.17
C ILE A 10 7.27 -8.23 26.73
N MET A 11 7.41 -9.36 26.03
CA MET A 11 8.69 -9.77 25.42
C MET A 11 8.93 -8.86 24.20
N GLU A 12 10.08 -8.21 24.18
CA GLU A 12 10.47 -7.41 23.02
C GLU A 12 10.69 -8.34 21.82
N LEU A 13 9.92 -8.14 20.74
CA LEU A 13 9.99 -8.96 19.54
C LEU A 13 11.28 -8.70 18.74
N LYS A 14 11.76 -7.45 18.79
CA LYS A 14 12.89 -6.97 17.99
C LYS A 14 14.16 -7.81 18.19
N GLY A 15 14.79 -8.22 17.10
CA GLY A 15 16.03 -8.99 17.10
C GLY A 15 15.86 -10.50 17.39
N THR A 16 14.62 -10.98 17.61
CA THR A 16 14.35 -12.39 17.92
C THR A 16 14.25 -13.26 16.66
N LYS A 17 14.34 -14.58 16.84
CA LYS A 17 14.01 -15.55 15.78
C LYS A 17 12.53 -15.46 15.38
N THR A 18 11.65 -15.13 16.33
CA THR A 18 10.21 -14.97 16.08
C THR A 18 9.92 -13.80 15.16
N GLU A 19 10.64 -12.67 15.33
CA GLU A 19 10.53 -11.55 14.38
C GLU A 19 10.90 -11.98 12.96
N LYS A 20 12.02 -12.69 12.79
CA LYS A 20 12.44 -13.21 11.48
C LYS A 20 11.41 -14.16 10.87
N ASN A 21 10.85 -15.07 11.69
CA ASN A 21 9.80 -16.00 11.26
C ASN A 21 8.52 -15.25 10.84
N LEU A 22 8.14 -14.18 11.53
CA LEU A 22 7.01 -13.33 11.15
C LEU A 22 7.25 -12.60 9.83
N MET A 23 8.46 -12.08 9.62
CA MET A 23 8.84 -11.44 8.35
C MET A 23 8.80 -12.46 7.19
N GLU A 24 9.33 -13.66 7.39
CA GLU A 24 9.30 -14.74 6.40
C GLU A 24 7.87 -15.19 6.11
N ALA A 25 7.04 -15.38 7.12
CA ALA A 25 5.64 -15.72 6.95
C ALA A 25 4.87 -14.63 6.22
N PHE A 26 5.05 -13.36 6.59
CA PHE A 26 4.43 -12.22 5.90
C PHE A 26 4.84 -12.16 4.41
N ALA A 27 6.11 -12.35 4.11
CA ALA A 27 6.61 -12.38 2.74
C ALA A 27 6.05 -13.57 1.94
N GLY A 28 6.02 -14.76 2.54
CA GLY A 28 5.47 -15.98 1.94
C GLY A 28 4.00 -15.85 1.55
N GLU A 29 3.16 -15.40 2.49
CA GLU A 29 1.72 -15.20 2.27
C GLU A 29 1.44 -14.09 1.25
N SER A 30 2.21 -12.99 1.30
CA SER A 30 2.09 -11.89 0.33
C SER A 30 2.42 -12.37 -1.08
N MET A 31 3.44 -13.21 -1.23
CA MET A 31 3.83 -13.82 -2.50
C MET A 31 2.78 -14.83 -2.98
N ALA A 32 2.27 -15.69 -2.11
CA ALA A 32 1.22 -16.67 -2.42
C ALA A 32 -0.04 -15.97 -2.92
N ARG A 33 -0.50 -14.92 -2.21
CA ARG A 33 -1.62 -14.08 -2.64
C ARG A 33 -1.47 -13.58 -4.08
N ASN A 34 -0.32 -13.01 -4.42
CA ASN A 34 -0.11 -12.47 -5.77
C ASN A 34 -0.08 -13.59 -6.81
N LYS A 35 0.62 -14.71 -6.56
CA LYS A 35 0.67 -15.87 -7.45
C LYS A 35 -0.71 -16.43 -7.73
N TYR A 36 -1.57 -16.61 -6.71
CA TYR A 36 -2.90 -17.18 -6.89
C TYR A 36 -3.81 -16.26 -7.70
N THR A 37 -3.68 -14.92 -7.55
CA THR A 37 -4.37 -13.97 -8.42
C THR A 37 -3.96 -14.13 -9.90
N TYR A 38 -2.67 -14.37 -10.16
CA TYR A 38 -2.18 -14.64 -11.53
C TYR A 38 -2.69 -15.98 -12.05
N PHE A 39 -2.71 -17.03 -11.21
CA PHE A 39 -3.22 -18.36 -11.59
C PHE A 39 -4.73 -18.31 -11.88
N ALA A 40 -5.50 -17.56 -11.10
CA ALA A 40 -6.92 -17.31 -11.38
C ALA A 40 -7.13 -16.68 -12.77
N SER A 41 -6.30 -15.70 -13.14
CA SER A 41 -6.35 -15.08 -14.47
C SER A 41 -6.08 -16.08 -15.60
N VAL A 42 -5.14 -17.01 -15.41
CA VAL A 42 -4.86 -18.07 -16.38
C VAL A 42 -6.05 -19.04 -16.49
N ALA A 43 -6.55 -19.53 -15.34
CA ALA A 43 -7.69 -20.45 -15.31
C ALA A 43 -8.95 -19.86 -16.02
N LYS A 44 -9.22 -18.56 -15.82
CA LYS A 44 -10.31 -17.86 -16.54
C LYS A 44 -10.11 -17.86 -18.07
N LYS A 45 -8.90 -17.57 -18.53
CA LYS A 45 -8.58 -17.56 -19.96
C LYS A 45 -8.70 -18.93 -20.60
N GLU A 46 -8.47 -20.00 -19.83
CA GLU A 46 -8.60 -21.38 -20.26
C GLU A 46 -10.04 -21.93 -20.12
N GLY A 47 -10.98 -21.13 -19.56
CA GLY A 47 -12.38 -21.49 -19.39
C GLY A 47 -12.71 -22.29 -18.13
N TYR A 48 -11.82 -22.31 -17.14
CA TYR A 48 -11.99 -23.02 -15.88
C TYR A 48 -12.47 -22.10 -14.75
N GLU A 49 -13.69 -21.59 -14.84
CA GLU A 49 -14.24 -20.60 -13.89
C GLU A 49 -14.24 -21.09 -12.43
N GLN A 50 -14.54 -22.37 -12.18
CA GLN A 50 -14.48 -22.95 -10.84
C GLN A 50 -13.06 -22.92 -10.25
N LEU A 51 -12.06 -23.28 -11.04
CA LEU A 51 -10.66 -23.27 -10.60
C LEU A 51 -10.18 -21.83 -10.35
N ALA A 52 -10.58 -20.90 -11.20
CA ALA A 52 -10.28 -19.48 -11.00
C ALA A 52 -10.89 -18.95 -9.71
N ALA A 53 -12.14 -19.28 -9.41
CA ALA A 53 -12.82 -18.89 -8.17
C ALA A 53 -12.13 -19.45 -6.92
N ILE A 54 -11.65 -20.69 -6.96
CA ILE A 54 -10.88 -21.31 -5.86
C ILE A 54 -9.55 -20.57 -5.64
N PHE A 55 -8.82 -20.21 -6.71
CA PHE A 55 -7.61 -19.42 -6.61
C PHE A 55 -7.86 -18.03 -6.02
N GLU A 56 -8.94 -17.35 -6.42
CA GLU A 56 -9.31 -16.03 -5.89
C GLU A 56 -9.68 -16.11 -4.39
N GLU A 57 -10.46 -17.12 -4.00
CA GLU A 57 -10.82 -17.37 -2.60
C GLU A 57 -9.55 -17.60 -1.76
N THR A 58 -8.66 -18.49 -2.20
CA THR A 58 -7.41 -18.79 -1.51
C THR A 58 -6.53 -17.53 -1.43
N ALA A 59 -6.40 -16.75 -2.51
CA ALA A 59 -5.68 -15.47 -2.48
C ALA A 59 -6.25 -14.50 -1.44
N GLY A 60 -7.58 -14.53 -1.23
CA GLY A 60 -8.25 -13.78 -0.17
C GLY A 60 -7.83 -14.25 1.23
N ASN A 61 -7.71 -15.56 1.43
CA ASN A 61 -7.25 -16.15 2.71
C ASN A 61 -5.80 -15.75 3.01
N GLU A 62 -4.90 -15.87 2.02
CA GLU A 62 -3.47 -15.52 2.19
C GLU A 62 -3.28 -14.03 2.50
N LYS A 63 -4.14 -13.15 1.95
CA LYS A 63 -4.16 -11.74 2.32
C LYS A 63 -4.46 -11.54 3.82
N GLU A 64 -5.40 -12.28 4.38
CA GLU A 64 -5.73 -12.17 5.82
C GLU A 64 -4.64 -12.80 6.70
N HIS A 65 -4.01 -13.90 6.28
CA HIS A 65 -2.84 -14.46 6.96
C HIS A 65 -1.68 -13.45 6.99
N ALA A 66 -1.30 -12.89 5.84
CA ALA A 66 -0.28 -11.85 5.76
C ALA A 66 -0.57 -10.65 6.68
N LYS A 67 -1.84 -10.20 6.74
CA LYS A 67 -2.28 -9.13 7.61
C LYS A 67 -2.13 -9.46 9.11
N MET A 68 -2.33 -10.72 9.51
CA MET A 68 -2.10 -11.17 10.88
C MET A 68 -0.63 -11.03 11.26
N TRP A 69 0.28 -11.50 10.41
CA TRP A 69 1.72 -11.41 10.63
C TRP A 69 2.22 -9.97 10.61
N PHE A 70 1.72 -9.16 9.68
CA PHE A 70 2.04 -7.73 9.64
C PHE A 70 1.60 -6.98 10.89
N LYS A 71 0.39 -7.24 11.41
CA LYS A 71 -0.06 -6.68 12.69
C LYS A 71 0.86 -7.06 13.85
N ALA A 72 1.30 -8.31 13.91
CA ALA A 72 2.23 -8.77 14.96
C ALA A 72 3.57 -8.01 14.86
N LEU A 73 4.11 -7.83 13.66
CA LEU A 73 5.31 -7.03 13.41
C LEU A 73 5.14 -5.55 13.80
N CYS A 74 3.94 -5.01 13.69
CA CYS A 74 3.58 -3.64 14.08
C CYS A 74 3.11 -3.50 15.55
N GLY A 75 3.38 -4.50 16.40
CA GLY A 75 2.99 -4.43 17.83
C GLY A 75 1.51 -4.68 18.10
N GLY A 76 0.81 -5.40 17.21
CA GLY A 76 -0.56 -5.88 17.40
C GLY A 76 -1.64 -5.19 16.55
N SER A 77 -1.34 -4.05 15.93
CA SER A 77 -2.27 -3.34 15.05
C SER A 77 -1.56 -2.69 13.86
N ILE A 78 -2.27 -2.49 12.76
CA ILE A 78 -1.79 -1.63 11.68
C ILE A 78 -1.77 -0.20 12.21
N PRO A 79 -0.66 0.56 12.00
CA PRO A 79 -0.53 1.93 12.50
C PRO A 79 -1.55 2.90 11.89
N ASP A 80 -1.55 4.14 12.38
CA ASP A 80 -2.35 5.21 11.82
C ASP A 80 -1.90 5.60 10.40
N THR A 81 -2.73 6.39 9.71
CA THR A 81 -2.50 6.77 8.31
C THR A 81 -1.17 7.50 8.10
N LEU A 82 -0.77 8.36 9.03
CA LEU A 82 0.49 9.10 8.91
C LEU A 82 1.69 8.18 9.01
N THR A 83 1.69 7.30 10.00
CA THR A 83 2.72 6.27 10.16
C THR A 83 2.76 5.33 8.95
N CYS A 84 1.59 4.91 8.42
CA CYS A 84 1.54 4.10 7.19
C CYS A 84 2.15 4.82 5.98
N LEU A 85 1.92 6.12 5.83
CA LEU A 85 2.51 6.92 4.74
C LEU A 85 4.04 7.03 4.89
N ASP A 86 4.52 7.26 6.12
CA ASP A 86 5.96 7.33 6.40
C ASP A 86 6.64 5.96 6.19
N MET A 87 5.99 4.84 6.57
CA MET A 87 6.47 3.47 6.31
C MET A 87 6.52 3.18 4.80
N ALA A 88 5.47 3.51 4.06
CA ALA A 88 5.43 3.34 2.61
C ALA A 88 6.56 4.13 1.94
N ALA A 89 6.69 5.43 2.24
CA ALA A 89 7.76 6.25 1.70
C ALA A 89 9.17 5.71 2.01
N SER A 90 9.37 5.12 3.19
CA SER A 90 10.66 4.52 3.57
C SER A 90 10.94 3.23 2.81
N GLY A 91 9.91 2.41 2.56
CA GLY A 91 10.05 1.20 1.73
C GLY A 91 10.42 1.53 0.29
N GLU A 92 9.65 2.44 -0.35
CA GLU A 92 9.95 2.88 -1.71
C GLU A 92 11.36 3.51 -1.82
N ASN A 93 11.79 4.27 -0.79
CA ASN A 93 13.13 4.83 -0.74
C ASN A 93 14.21 3.75 -0.75
N GLU A 94 14.09 2.70 0.07
CA GLU A 94 15.01 1.57 0.09
C GLU A 94 15.03 0.84 -1.25
N GLU A 95 13.87 0.68 -1.89
CA GLU A 95 13.76 0.00 -3.18
C GLU A 95 14.52 0.74 -4.28
N TRP A 96 14.34 2.06 -4.44
CA TRP A 96 14.98 2.78 -5.53
C TRP A 96 16.40 3.25 -5.25
N THR A 97 16.83 3.36 -3.97
CA THR A 97 18.20 3.80 -3.63
C THR A 97 19.18 2.65 -3.47
N ASP A 98 18.72 1.46 -3.08
CA ASP A 98 19.58 0.30 -2.79
C ASP A 98 19.16 -0.94 -3.58
N MET A 99 17.93 -1.45 -3.36
CA MET A 99 17.51 -2.76 -3.84
C MET A 99 17.57 -2.87 -5.37
N TYR A 100 16.86 -2.02 -6.10
CA TYR A 100 16.82 -2.07 -7.57
C TYR A 100 18.15 -1.71 -8.23
N PRO A 101 18.92 -0.68 -7.78
CA PRO A 101 20.26 -0.42 -8.32
C PRO A 101 21.21 -1.62 -8.19
N ARG A 102 21.21 -2.28 -7.02
CA ARG A 102 22.02 -3.50 -6.80
C ARG A 102 21.57 -4.64 -7.72
N MET A 103 20.26 -4.93 -7.78
CA MET A 103 19.72 -5.99 -8.65
C MET A 103 20.00 -5.72 -10.13
N ALA A 104 19.94 -4.46 -10.57
CA ALA A 104 20.27 -4.07 -11.95
C ALA A 104 21.75 -4.31 -12.27
N ALA A 105 22.66 -3.99 -11.34
CA ALA A 105 24.09 -4.23 -11.50
C ALA A 105 24.39 -5.72 -11.57
N GLU A 106 23.88 -6.51 -10.64
CA GLU A 106 24.05 -7.98 -10.59
C GLU A 106 23.51 -8.64 -11.87
N ALA A 107 22.29 -8.29 -12.30
CA ALA A 107 21.70 -8.82 -13.54
C ALA A 107 22.55 -8.47 -14.79
N LYS A 108 23.14 -7.28 -14.83
CA LYS A 108 24.02 -6.86 -15.91
C LYS A 108 25.32 -7.67 -15.95
N GLU A 109 25.94 -7.91 -14.79
CA GLU A 109 27.15 -8.75 -14.66
C GLU A 109 26.89 -10.19 -15.09
N GLU A 110 25.71 -10.73 -14.77
CA GLU A 110 25.29 -12.08 -15.17
C GLU A 110 24.81 -12.17 -16.63
N GLY A 111 24.75 -11.06 -17.37
CA GLY A 111 24.34 -11.00 -18.77
C GLY A 111 22.83 -10.87 -19.02
N PHE A 112 22.01 -10.71 -17.98
CA PHE A 112 20.56 -10.49 -18.09
C PHE A 112 20.23 -9.03 -18.37
N THR A 113 20.72 -8.49 -19.48
CA THR A 113 20.60 -7.06 -19.85
C THR A 113 19.17 -6.53 -19.88
N GLN A 114 18.20 -7.33 -20.31
CA GLN A 114 16.79 -6.92 -20.31
C GLN A 114 16.23 -6.81 -18.90
N LEU A 115 16.55 -7.75 -18.00
CA LEU A 115 16.14 -7.67 -16.59
C LEU A 115 16.83 -6.50 -15.88
N ALA A 116 18.11 -6.25 -16.15
CA ALA A 116 18.83 -5.09 -15.62
C ALA A 116 18.14 -3.76 -16.00
N ALA A 117 17.70 -3.64 -17.26
CA ALA A 117 16.94 -2.47 -17.71
C ALA A 117 15.57 -2.37 -17.01
N LEU A 118 14.88 -3.49 -16.83
CA LEU A 118 13.58 -3.51 -16.10
C LEU A 118 13.75 -3.10 -14.65
N PHE A 119 14.74 -3.64 -13.92
CA PHE A 119 15.04 -3.21 -12.55
C PHE A 119 15.31 -1.71 -12.46
N THR A 120 16.09 -1.16 -13.40
CA THR A 120 16.34 0.28 -13.44
C THR A 120 15.07 1.10 -13.66
N MET A 121 14.20 0.67 -14.59
CA MET A 121 12.94 1.38 -14.88
C MET A 121 11.95 1.29 -13.72
N VAL A 122 11.83 0.13 -13.08
CA VAL A 122 10.96 -0.01 -11.90
C VAL A 122 11.48 0.86 -10.77
N GLY A 123 12.77 0.88 -10.49
CA GLY A 123 13.36 1.78 -9.49
C GLY A 123 13.03 3.26 -9.71
N GLN A 124 12.87 3.72 -10.96
CA GLN A 124 12.40 5.09 -11.23
C GLN A 124 10.93 5.28 -10.86
N ILE A 125 10.10 4.25 -10.99
CA ILE A 125 8.68 4.29 -10.58
C ILE A 125 8.59 4.40 -9.04
N GLU A 126 9.40 3.61 -8.32
CA GLU A 126 9.39 3.63 -6.84
C GLU A 126 9.86 4.98 -6.28
N LYS A 127 10.75 5.68 -6.97
CA LYS A 127 11.10 7.06 -6.65
C LYS A 127 9.90 8.02 -6.73
N GLU A 128 9.06 7.87 -7.75
CA GLU A 128 7.82 8.66 -7.87
C GLU A 128 6.78 8.27 -6.80
N HIS A 129 6.72 6.99 -6.42
CA HIS A 129 5.87 6.53 -5.32
C HIS A 129 6.32 7.15 -3.99
N GLU A 130 7.61 7.15 -3.68
CA GLU A 130 8.15 7.83 -2.49
C GLU A 130 7.77 9.30 -2.47
N ALA A 131 8.00 10.04 -3.56
CA ALA A 131 7.69 11.45 -3.65
C ALA A 131 6.19 11.70 -3.38
N ARG A 132 5.32 10.85 -3.92
CA ARG A 132 3.88 10.89 -3.69
C ARG A 132 3.52 10.67 -2.22
N TYR A 133 4.05 9.62 -1.58
CA TYR A 133 3.76 9.34 -0.18
C TYR A 133 4.27 10.43 0.76
N ARG A 134 5.45 10.99 0.50
CA ARG A 134 5.97 12.14 1.27
C ARG A 134 5.10 13.39 1.12
N ALA A 135 4.62 13.68 -0.08
CA ALA A 135 3.70 14.80 -0.30
C ALA A 135 2.35 14.60 0.41
N LEU A 136 1.80 13.39 0.42
CA LEU A 136 0.57 13.04 1.14
C LEU A 136 0.78 13.14 2.66
N ALA A 137 1.90 12.67 3.19
CA ALA A 137 2.24 12.79 4.59
C ALA A 137 2.39 14.25 5.02
N ALA A 138 3.05 15.09 4.21
CA ALA A 138 3.15 16.52 4.45
C ALA A 138 1.77 17.19 4.47
N ASN A 139 0.92 16.91 3.47
CA ASN A 139 -0.45 17.43 3.43
C ASN A 139 -1.27 17.04 4.68
N LEU A 140 -1.09 15.82 5.17
CA LEU A 140 -1.80 15.35 6.36
C LEU A 140 -1.29 16.06 7.62
N LYS A 141 0.05 16.17 7.79
CA LYS A 141 0.70 16.88 8.91
C LYS A 141 0.30 18.37 8.97
N GLU A 142 0.17 19.01 7.81
CA GLU A 142 -0.16 20.42 7.68
C GLU A 142 -1.67 20.72 7.63
N GLY A 143 -2.53 19.70 7.78
CA GLY A 143 -3.99 19.86 7.70
C GLY A 143 -4.50 20.24 6.30
N LYS A 144 -3.70 19.98 5.27
CA LYS A 144 -3.98 20.36 3.88
C LYS A 144 -4.78 19.33 3.07
N VAL A 145 -5.22 18.23 3.67
CA VAL A 145 -6.00 17.20 2.94
C VAL A 145 -7.33 17.78 2.46
N PHE A 146 -8.03 18.52 3.32
CA PHE A 146 -9.34 19.12 3.03
C PHE A 146 -9.33 20.64 3.05
N ALA A 147 -8.16 21.29 3.10
CA ALA A 147 -8.00 22.72 3.10
C ALA A 147 -6.80 23.16 2.27
N ARG A 148 -6.84 24.38 1.74
CA ARG A 148 -5.74 25.03 1.02
C ARG A 148 -5.72 26.52 1.36
N GLU A 149 -4.58 27.16 1.16
CA GLU A 149 -4.44 28.59 1.38
C GLU A 149 -5.26 29.42 0.39
N GLU A 150 -5.38 28.92 -0.84
CA GLU A 150 -6.16 29.53 -1.91
C GLU A 150 -7.42 28.72 -2.23
N GLN A 151 -8.35 29.36 -2.94
CA GLN A 151 -9.56 28.70 -3.43
C GLN A 151 -9.20 27.57 -4.40
N GLN A 152 -9.78 26.40 -4.17
CA GLN A 152 -9.63 25.22 -5.00
C GLN A 152 -10.99 24.69 -5.42
N VAL A 153 -10.99 23.89 -6.47
CA VAL A 153 -12.17 23.14 -6.88
C VAL A 153 -12.13 21.78 -6.19
N TRP A 154 -13.09 21.57 -5.29
CA TRP A 154 -13.32 20.29 -4.61
C TRP A 154 -14.38 19.50 -5.33
N VAL A 155 -14.24 18.19 -5.42
CA VAL A 155 -15.23 17.28 -6.00
C VAL A 155 -15.61 16.19 -5.00
N CYS A 156 -16.90 15.94 -4.88
CA CYS A 156 -17.41 14.81 -4.09
C CYS A 156 -17.24 13.52 -4.87
N ARG A 157 -16.44 12.59 -4.37
CA ARG A 157 -16.14 11.28 -5.00
C ARG A 157 -17.38 10.40 -5.17
N ASN A 158 -18.44 10.62 -4.38
CA ASN A 158 -19.66 9.83 -4.48
C ASN A 158 -20.61 10.31 -5.61
N CYS A 159 -20.88 11.64 -5.70
CA CYS A 159 -21.91 12.15 -6.61
C CYS A 159 -21.41 13.14 -7.66
N GLY A 160 -20.12 13.47 -7.66
CA GLY A 160 -19.55 14.41 -8.63
C GLY A 160 -19.85 15.89 -8.37
N TYR A 161 -20.55 16.24 -7.27
CA TYR A 161 -20.79 17.64 -6.90
C TYR A 161 -19.47 18.38 -6.77
N THR A 162 -19.38 19.55 -7.37
CA THR A 162 -18.19 20.42 -7.30
C THR A 162 -18.45 21.66 -6.46
N TYR A 163 -17.44 22.05 -5.67
CA TYR A 163 -17.48 23.23 -4.81
C TYR A 163 -16.18 24.01 -4.95
N ILE A 164 -16.27 25.34 -4.96
CA ILE A 164 -15.10 26.22 -5.00
C ILE A 164 -14.93 26.89 -3.63
N GLY A 165 -13.79 26.71 -3.01
CA GLY A 165 -13.48 27.29 -1.70
C GLY A 165 -12.11 26.89 -1.20
N LYS A 166 -11.68 27.53 -0.10
CA LYS A 166 -10.40 27.18 0.57
C LYS A 166 -10.45 25.82 1.26
N SER A 167 -11.62 25.37 1.69
CA SER A 167 -11.82 24.08 2.36
C SER A 167 -12.95 23.31 1.74
N ALA A 168 -12.84 21.99 1.68
CA ALA A 168 -13.92 21.11 1.29
C ALA A 168 -15.11 21.26 2.26
N PRO A 169 -16.38 21.19 1.79
CA PRO A 169 -17.53 21.18 2.66
C PRO A 169 -17.49 20.07 3.68
N LEU A 170 -17.93 20.33 4.93
CA LEU A 170 -18.03 19.29 5.98
C LEU A 170 -18.99 18.17 5.59
N LYS A 171 -19.99 18.49 4.75
CA LYS A 171 -21.01 17.57 4.25
C LYS A 171 -21.40 17.97 2.85
N CYS A 172 -21.51 17.00 1.96
CA CYS A 172 -21.95 17.23 0.58
C CYS A 172 -23.44 17.66 0.59
N PRO A 173 -23.81 18.83 0.00
CA PRO A 173 -25.18 19.30 -0.02
C PRO A 173 -26.10 18.48 -0.91
N VAL A 174 -25.54 17.69 -1.85
CA VAL A 174 -26.32 16.88 -2.78
C VAL A 174 -26.59 15.47 -2.23
N CYS A 175 -25.56 14.77 -1.77
CA CYS A 175 -25.67 13.36 -1.37
C CYS A 175 -25.42 13.09 0.12
N ALA A 176 -25.22 14.14 0.92
CA ALA A 176 -25.02 14.08 2.36
C ALA A 176 -23.79 13.28 2.85
N HIS A 177 -22.87 12.87 1.97
CA HIS A 177 -21.62 12.25 2.37
C HIS A 177 -20.71 13.23 3.13
N PRO A 178 -19.92 12.77 4.10
CA PRO A 178 -19.04 13.62 4.89
C PRO A 178 -17.87 14.18 4.08
N GLN A 179 -17.15 15.14 4.66
CA GLN A 179 -15.97 15.81 4.08
C GLN A 179 -14.92 14.81 3.53
N SER A 180 -14.79 13.64 4.16
CA SER A 180 -13.88 12.58 3.73
C SER A 180 -14.11 12.06 2.31
N TYR A 181 -15.25 12.38 1.72
CA TYR A 181 -15.55 12.07 0.32
C TYR A 181 -15.12 13.15 -0.67
N PHE A 182 -14.56 14.27 -0.20
CA PHE A 182 -14.06 15.31 -1.10
C PHE A 182 -12.58 15.13 -1.40
N GLU A 183 -12.22 15.49 -2.63
CA GLU A 183 -10.84 15.60 -3.09
C GLU A 183 -10.67 16.82 -3.99
N LEU A 184 -9.43 17.23 -4.24
CA LEU A 184 -9.15 18.25 -5.25
C LEU A 184 -9.51 17.70 -6.63
N LYS A 185 -10.24 18.49 -7.41
CA LYS A 185 -10.64 18.08 -8.76
C LYS A 185 -9.42 18.01 -9.67
N ALA A 186 -9.07 16.81 -10.13
CA ALA A 186 -8.06 16.63 -11.16
C ALA A 186 -8.56 17.22 -12.50
N ARG A 187 -7.63 17.80 -13.27
CA ARG A 187 -7.87 18.32 -14.63
C ARG A 187 -6.68 17.89 -15.49
N ASN A 188 -6.64 16.62 -15.81
CA ASN A 188 -5.55 15.98 -16.57
C ASN A 188 -6.02 15.40 -17.91
N TYR A 189 -7.10 15.93 -18.45
CA TYR A 189 -7.69 15.61 -19.76
C TYR A 189 -7.81 16.85 -20.60
#